data_9ec08441d0313c55e1c48784cf36390f
#
_entry.id   9ec08441d0313c55e1c48784cf36390f
#
_cell.length_a   1.000
_cell.length_b   1.000
_cell.length_c   1.000
_cell.angle_alpha   90.00
_cell.angle_beta   90.00
_cell.angle_gamma   90.00
#
_symmetry.space_group_name_H-M   'P 1'
#
loop_
_entity.id
_entity.type
_entity.pdbx_description
1 polymer ?
#
loop_
_entity_poly.entity_id
_entity_poly.type
_entity_poly.pdbx_seq_one_letter_code
_entity_poly.pdbx_strand_id
1 'polypeptide(L)'
;MAVSRDATKTMIGIREATDADLPFIVEIVNLAIVSLPYVWSDTPTTLDVRTRWLAEHRETGHPVFVAVDADGSVVGWSSLTQFRPRDGYRYSAEVSVYVHPRAQRRGVALRLVRAVESAAVARGLHALIAVIDAEHSASVGLFERFGYVERGRLPEAGWKFGEWRDEVFLVKLLA
;
A
#
# COMPACT_ATOMS: atom_id res chain seq x y z
N MET A 1 -3.79 -40.91 -21.76
CA MET A 1 -4.22 -39.53 -22.08
C MET A 1 -3.99 -38.68 -20.82
N ALA A 2 -2.94 -37.87 -20.81
CA ALA A 2 -2.61 -37.00 -19.72
C ALA A 2 -3.46 -35.70 -19.87
N VAL A 3 -4.32 -35.45 -18.90
CA VAL A 3 -5.08 -34.20 -18.83
C VAL A 3 -4.10 -33.11 -18.42
N SER A 4 -3.76 -32.26 -19.37
CA SER A 4 -3.04 -31.02 -19.17
C SER A 4 -3.80 -30.18 -18.15
N ARG A 5 -3.27 -30.02 -16.94
CA ARG A 5 -3.70 -29.00 -16.01
C ARG A 5 -3.15 -27.68 -16.53
N ASP A 6 -3.93 -27.07 -17.41
CA ASP A 6 -3.70 -25.71 -17.86
C ASP A 6 -3.71 -24.79 -16.62
N ALA A 7 -2.52 -24.33 -16.24
CA ALA A 7 -2.34 -23.35 -15.21
C ALA A 7 -2.82 -22.02 -15.79
N THR A 8 -4.10 -21.75 -15.69
CA THR A 8 -4.68 -20.41 -15.89
C THR A 8 -4.01 -19.51 -14.88
N LYS A 9 -2.90 -18.90 -15.28
CA LYS A 9 -2.15 -17.90 -14.51
C LYS A 9 -3.13 -16.76 -14.24
N THR A 10 -3.76 -16.80 -13.07
CA THR A 10 -4.79 -15.87 -12.66
C THR A 10 -4.27 -14.45 -12.83
N MET A 11 -4.77 -13.73 -13.84
CA MET A 11 -4.28 -12.40 -14.18
C MET A 11 -4.84 -11.41 -13.14
N ILE A 12 -3.95 -10.86 -12.33
CA ILE A 12 -4.29 -9.74 -11.44
C ILE A 12 -4.39 -8.47 -12.28
N GLY A 13 -5.57 -7.86 -12.32
CA GLY A 13 -5.78 -6.52 -12.90
C GLY A 13 -5.42 -5.43 -11.90
N ILE A 14 -4.93 -4.28 -12.40
CA ILE A 14 -4.76 -3.07 -11.57
C ILE A 14 -5.59 -1.96 -12.21
N ARG A 15 -6.39 -1.28 -11.41
CA ARG A 15 -7.18 -0.11 -11.80
C ARG A 15 -7.33 0.86 -10.65
N GLU A 16 -7.77 2.08 -10.94
CA GLU A 16 -8.15 3.03 -9.90
C GLU A 16 -9.34 2.51 -9.08
N ALA A 17 -9.35 2.88 -7.80
CA ALA A 17 -10.39 2.52 -6.86
C ALA A 17 -11.68 3.32 -7.10
N THR A 18 -12.80 2.65 -6.96
CA THR A 18 -14.15 3.22 -6.96
C THR A 18 -14.82 3.05 -5.59
N ASP A 19 -15.96 3.69 -5.38
CA ASP A 19 -16.70 3.53 -4.11
C ASP A 19 -17.17 2.08 -3.89
N ALA A 20 -17.38 1.32 -4.95
CA ALA A 20 -17.74 -0.10 -4.88
C ALA A 20 -16.60 -0.97 -4.27
N ASP A 21 -15.37 -0.49 -4.27
CA ASP A 21 -14.21 -1.21 -3.73
C ASP A 21 -14.00 -0.99 -2.23
N LEU A 22 -14.67 0.02 -1.66
CA LEU A 22 -14.48 0.42 -0.26
C LEU A 22 -14.73 -0.72 0.74
N PRO A 23 -15.74 -1.58 0.61
CA PRO A 23 -15.93 -2.71 1.53
C PRO A 23 -14.71 -3.65 1.58
N PHE A 24 -14.09 -3.93 0.44
CA PHE A 24 -12.90 -4.78 0.35
C PHE A 24 -11.65 -4.07 0.91
N ILE A 25 -11.52 -2.75 0.67
CA ILE A 25 -10.43 -1.96 1.26
C ILE A 25 -10.53 -1.96 2.78
N VAL A 26 -11.74 -1.79 3.33
CA VAL A 26 -12.01 -1.89 4.78
C VAL A 26 -11.64 -3.26 5.32
N GLU A 27 -12.05 -4.34 4.64
CA GLU A 27 -11.72 -5.71 5.04
C GLU A 27 -10.21 -5.94 5.10
N ILE A 28 -9.48 -5.59 4.04
CA ILE A 28 -8.04 -5.79 3.94
C ILE A 28 -7.29 -5.03 5.04
N VAL A 29 -7.66 -3.77 5.29
CA VAL A 29 -7.03 -2.96 6.34
C VAL A 29 -7.33 -3.54 7.72
N ASN A 30 -8.57 -3.91 7.98
CA ASN A 30 -8.96 -4.43 9.28
C ASN A 30 -8.33 -5.79 9.59
N LEU A 31 -8.20 -6.66 8.59
CA LEU A 31 -7.42 -7.89 8.73
C LEU A 31 -5.96 -7.58 9.13
N ALA A 32 -5.34 -6.58 8.50
CA ALA A 32 -3.98 -6.17 8.85
C ALA A 32 -3.90 -5.57 10.26
N ILE A 33 -4.84 -4.70 10.64
CA ILE A 33 -4.88 -4.07 11.98
C ILE A 33 -4.96 -5.11 13.10
N VAL A 34 -5.79 -6.14 12.95
CA VAL A 34 -6.03 -7.11 14.02
C VAL A 34 -5.03 -8.26 14.04
N SER A 35 -4.29 -8.50 12.96
CA SER A 35 -3.43 -9.68 12.83
C SER A 35 -1.94 -9.38 12.68
N LEU A 36 -1.56 -8.15 12.30
CA LEU A 36 -0.17 -7.81 12.01
C LEU A 36 0.41 -6.84 13.04
N PRO A 37 1.60 -7.11 13.59
CA PRO A 37 2.29 -6.17 14.48
C PRO A 37 2.79 -4.90 13.76
N TYR A 38 2.80 -4.91 12.44
CA TYR A 38 3.35 -3.88 11.56
C TYR A 38 2.34 -2.78 11.18
N VAL A 39 1.11 -2.86 11.66
CA VAL A 39 0.06 -1.85 11.44
C VAL A 39 -0.33 -1.26 12.79
N TRP A 40 0.18 -0.05 13.08
CA TRP A 40 0.11 0.58 14.40
C TRP A 40 -1.21 1.32 14.63
N SER A 41 -2.29 0.64 14.36
CA SER A 41 -3.64 1.05 14.73
C SER A 41 -4.27 -0.06 15.55
N ASP A 42 -4.92 0.29 16.65
CA ASP A 42 -5.62 -0.67 17.49
C ASP A 42 -7.11 -0.75 17.18
N THR A 43 -7.62 0.29 16.52
CA THR A 43 -9.04 0.38 16.19
C THR A 43 -9.27 0.09 14.71
N PRO A 44 -10.11 -0.91 14.38
CA PRO A 44 -10.54 -1.16 13.00
C PRO A 44 -11.17 0.09 12.39
N THR A 45 -10.91 0.30 11.10
CA THR A 45 -11.52 1.38 10.33
C THR A 45 -12.96 1.04 9.92
N THR A 46 -13.78 2.05 9.64
CA THR A 46 -15.16 1.89 9.17
C THR A 46 -15.31 2.29 7.71
N LEU A 47 -16.45 1.89 7.11
CA LEU A 47 -16.78 2.29 5.74
C LEU A 47 -16.83 3.81 5.60
N ASP A 48 -17.45 4.52 6.55
CA ASP A 48 -17.54 5.98 6.54
C ASP A 48 -16.17 6.68 6.58
N VAL A 49 -15.25 6.14 7.37
CA VAL A 49 -13.87 6.65 7.44
C VAL A 49 -13.18 6.47 6.09
N ARG A 50 -13.33 5.31 5.46
CA ARG A 50 -12.71 5.02 4.17
C ARG A 50 -13.39 5.74 2.99
N THR A 51 -14.69 6.03 3.10
CA THR A 51 -15.39 6.87 2.11
C THR A 51 -14.82 8.29 2.11
N ARG A 52 -14.65 8.90 3.28
CA ARG A 52 -14.01 10.23 3.39
C ARG A 52 -12.57 10.20 2.91
N TRP A 53 -11.80 9.20 3.30
CA TRP A 53 -10.42 9.01 2.86
C TRP A 53 -10.31 8.92 1.33
N LEU A 54 -11.19 8.17 0.65
CA LEU A 54 -11.17 8.08 -0.81
C LEU A 54 -11.59 9.41 -1.48
N ALA A 55 -12.56 10.12 -0.89
CA ALA A 55 -12.97 11.44 -1.37
C ALA A 55 -11.81 12.46 -1.28
N GLU A 56 -11.09 12.51 -0.15
CA GLU A 56 -9.91 13.35 0.04
C GLU A 56 -8.80 13.04 -0.98
N HIS A 57 -8.59 11.76 -1.29
CA HIS A 57 -7.62 11.36 -2.32
C HIS A 57 -8.01 11.88 -3.70
N ARG A 58 -9.31 11.84 -4.04
CA ARG A 58 -9.83 12.39 -5.30
C ARG A 58 -9.69 13.91 -5.37
N GLU A 59 -10.02 14.62 -4.29
CA GLU A 59 -9.89 16.08 -4.19
C GLU A 59 -8.45 16.54 -4.34
N THR A 60 -7.51 15.85 -3.68
CA THR A 60 -6.08 16.18 -3.75
C THR A 60 -5.41 15.60 -5.00
N GLY A 61 -6.14 14.79 -5.77
CA GLY A 61 -5.65 14.10 -6.96
C GLY A 61 -4.63 12.99 -6.66
N HIS A 62 -4.47 12.55 -5.42
CA HIS A 62 -3.60 11.43 -5.09
C HIS A 62 -4.30 10.11 -5.44
N PRO A 63 -3.68 9.24 -6.25
CA PRO A 63 -4.35 8.03 -6.73
C PRO A 63 -4.47 6.96 -5.65
N VAL A 64 -5.56 6.21 -5.72
CA VAL A 64 -5.76 4.94 -5.02
C VAL A 64 -5.98 3.87 -6.06
N PHE A 65 -5.17 2.81 -6.06
CA PHE A 65 -5.31 1.67 -6.96
C PHE A 65 -5.75 0.43 -6.20
N VAL A 66 -6.53 -0.41 -6.88
CA VAL A 66 -6.90 -1.75 -6.40
C VAL A 66 -6.34 -2.82 -7.33
N ALA A 67 -5.97 -3.94 -6.73
CA ALA A 67 -5.64 -5.17 -7.43
C ALA A 67 -6.87 -6.07 -7.44
N VAL A 68 -7.28 -6.50 -8.63
CA VAL A 68 -8.50 -7.29 -8.85
C VAL A 68 -8.11 -8.67 -9.36
N ASP A 69 -8.62 -9.73 -8.72
CA ASP A 69 -8.43 -11.11 -9.14
C ASP A 69 -9.37 -11.47 -10.31
N ALA A 70 -9.18 -12.63 -10.90
CA ALA A 70 -9.95 -13.09 -12.06
C ALA A 70 -11.46 -13.23 -11.81
N ASP A 71 -11.86 -13.42 -10.56
CA ASP A 71 -13.27 -13.47 -10.13
C ASP A 71 -13.90 -12.08 -9.89
N GLY A 72 -13.14 -11.00 -10.11
CA GLY A 72 -13.56 -9.62 -9.88
C GLY A 72 -13.37 -9.11 -8.44
N SER A 73 -12.91 -9.95 -7.52
CA SER A 73 -12.70 -9.52 -6.14
C SER A 73 -11.43 -8.70 -5.97
N VAL A 74 -11.51 -7.66 -5.14
CA VAL A 74 -10.34 -6.86 -4.75
C VAL A 74 -9.50 -7.67 -3.76
N VAL A 75 -8.20 -7.78 -4.07
CA VAL A 75 -7.23 -8.57 -3.28
C VAL A 75 -6.05 -7.76 -2.77
N GLY A 76 -6.04 -6.46 -3.01
CA GLY A 76 -5.04 -5.54 -2.50
C GLY A 76 -5.31 -4.13 -2.98
N TRP A 77 -4.66 -3.16 -2.36
CA TRP A 77 -4.74 -1.76 -2.75
C TRP A 77 -3.44 -1.03 -2.44
N SER A 78 -3.23 0.10 -3.10
CA SER A 78 -2.14 1.03 -2.86
C SER A 78 -2.60 2.46 -3.02
N SER A 79 -1.97 3.39 -2.32
CA SER A 79 -2.25 4.82 -2.45
C SER A 79 -1.00 5.67 -2.37
N LEU A 80 -1.11 6.88 -2.89
CA LEU A 80 -0.21 7.99 -2.59
C LEU A 80 -0.94 8.97 -1.68
N THR A 81 -0.24 9.51 -0.69
CA THR A 81 -0.73 10.59 0.17
C THR A 81 0.36 11.62 0.31
N GLN A 82 0.05 12.91 0.30
CA GLN A 82 1.07 13.93 0.56
C GLN A 82 1.80 13.64 1.87
N PHE A 83 3.13 13.61 1.86
CA PHE A 83 3.93 13.15 2.99
C PHE A 83 3.71 13.95 4.29
N ARG A 84 3.50 15.26 4.18
CA ARG A 84 3.14 16.13 5.32
C ARG A 84 2.20 17.23 4.84
N PRO A 85 1.28 17.72 5.68
CA PRO A 85 0.24 18.69 5.29
C PRO A 85 0.78 20.13 5.24
N ARG A 86 1.86 20.38 4.48
CA ARG A 86 2.45 21.70 4.24
C ARG A 86 2.87 21.81 2.79
N ASP A 87 2.77 23.00 2.21
CA ASP A 87 3.03 23.26 0.77
C ASP A 87 4.42 22.83 0.30
N GLY A 88 5.43 22.90 1.16
CA GLY A 88 6.78 22.46 0.85
C GLY A 88 6.88 20.95 0.52
N TYR A 89 5.89 20.15 0.95
CA TYR A 89 5.84 18.69 0.68
C TYR A 89 4.97 18.31 -0.52
N ARG A 90 4.46 19.28 -1.30
CA ARG A 90 3.57 19.00 -2.44
C ARG A 90 4.15 18.06 -3.52
N TYR A 91 5.48 17.91 -3.56
CA TYR A 91 6.19 17.02 -4.47
C TYR A 91 6.70 15.74 -3.79
N SER A 92 6.29 15.48 -2.55
CA SER A 92 6.67 14.30 -1.79
C SER A 92 5.42 13.56 -1.34
N ALA A 93 5.37 12.25 -1.61
CA ALA A 93 4.23 11.43 -1.22
C ALA A 93 4.66 10.19 -0.45
N GLU A 94 3.83 9.81 0.52
CA GLU A 94 3.90 8.52 1.18
C GLU A 94 3.18 7.47 0.35
N VAL A 95 3.78 6.28 0.27
CA VAL A 95 3.23 5.12 -0.43
C VAL A 95 2.69 4.13 0.59
N SER A 96 1.41 3.78 0.46
CA SER A 96 0.80 2.67 1.21
C SER A 96 0.47 1.51 0.29
N VAL A 97 0.74 0.28 0.73
CA VAL A 97 0.41 -0.96 0.01
C VAL A 97 -0.10 -2.01 0.97
N TYR A 98 -1.27 -2.57 0.68
CA TYR A 98 -1.88 -3.65 1.44
C TYR A 98 -2.32 -4.77 0.52
N VAL A 99 -2.05 -6.01 0.90
CA VAL A 99 -2.44 -7.20 0.14
C VAL A 99 -3.15 -8.19 1.05
N HIS A 100 -4.33 -8.62 0.63
CA HIS A 100 -5.11 -9.63 1.34
C HIS A 100 -4.27 -10.91 1.52
N PRO A 101 -4.28 -11.58 2.69
CA PRO A 101 -3.48 -12.78 2.94
C PRO A 101 -3.62 -13.86 1.87
N ARG A 102 -4.84 -14.08 1.33
CA ARG A 102 -5.11 -15.06 0.26
C ARG A 102 -4.39 -14.78 -1.06
N ALA A 103 -3.92 -13.54 -1.28
CA ALA A 103 -3.29 -13.11 -2.53
C ALA A 103 -1.80 -12.76 -2.38
N GLN A 104 -1.24 -12.98 -1.20
CA GLN A 104 0.19 -12.77 -0.96
C GLN A 104 1.03 -13.73 -1.82
N ARG A 105 2.31 -13.36 -2.07
CA ARG A 105 3.29 -14.12 -2.87
C ARG A 105 2.88 -14.37 -4.34
N ARG A 106 1.81 -13.72 -4.82
CA ARG A 106 1.32 -13.78 -6.22
C ARG A 106 1.77 -12.57 -7.05
N GLY A 107 2.68 -11.74 -6.53
CA GLY A 107 3.18 -10.54 -7.21
C GLY A 107 2.23 -9.35 -7.16
N VAL A 108 1.17 -9.39 -6.35
CA VAL A 108 0.16 -8.32 -6.21
C VAL A 108 0.81 -7.01 -5.76
N ALA A 109 1.60 -7.05 -4.68
CA ALA A 109 2.28 -5.86 -4.16
C ALA A 109 3.22 -5.22 -5.20
N LEU A 110 3.97 -6.02 -5.96
CA LEU A 110 4.84 -5.53 -7.03
C LEU A 110 4.06 -4.74 -8.09
N ARG A 111 2.88 -5.21 -8.48
CA ARG A 111 2.03 -4.53 -9.47
C ARG A 111 1.44 -3.24 -8.92
N LEU A 112 1.02 -3.25 -7.66
CA LEU A 112 0.47 -2.08 -6.96
C LEU A 112 1.53 -0.98 -6.79
N VAL A 113 2.76 -1.33 -6.37
CA VAL A 113 3.87 -0.36 -6.27
C VAL A 113 4.18 0.26 -7.64
N ARG A 114 4.25 -0.56 -8.71
CA ARG A 114 4.46 -0.03 -10.07
C ARG A 114 3.38 0.97 -10.48
N ALA A 115 2.12 0.69 -10.17
CA ALA A 115 1.01 1.58 -10.52
C ALA A 115 1.14 2.94 -9.83
N VAL A 116 1.40 2.97 -8.51
CA VAL A 116 1.56 4.24 -7.78
C VAL A 116 2.83 4.99 -8.22
N GLU A 117 3.94 4.30 -8.51
CA GLU A 117 5.15 4.94 -9.02
C GLU A 117 4.92 5.58 -10.39
N SER A 118 4.25 4.86 -11.31
CA SER A 118 3.91 5.41 -12.63
C SER A 118 3.03 6.65 -12.51
N ALA A 119 2.05 6.63 -11.61
CA ALA A 119 1.19 7.77 -11.34
C ALA A 119 1.96 8.92 -10.68
N ALA A 120 2.91 8.64 -9.79
CA ALA A 120 3.77 9.64 -9.16
C ALA A 120 4.62 10.38 -10.18
N VAL A 121 5.24 9.65 -11.11
CA VAL A 121 6.01 10.25 -12.22
C VAL A 121 5.11 11.12 -13.10
N ALA A 122 3.94 10.61 -13.50
CA ALA A 122 3.00 11.36 -14.33
C ALA A 122 2.50 12.67 -13.67
N ARG A 123 2.51 12.72 -12.33
CA ARG A 123 2.14 13.90 -11.52
C ARG A 123 3.31 14.83 -11.24
N GLY A 124 4.52 14.50 -11.67
CA GLY A 124 5.72 15.30 -11.39
C GLY A 124 6.13 15.28 -9.91
N LEU A 125 5.81 14.22 -9.17
CA LEU A 125 6.34 14.05 -7.82
C LEU A 125 7.85 13.81 -7.89
N HIS A 126 8.56 14.29 -6.88
CA HIS A 126 10.02 14.19 -6.79
C HIS A 126 10.47 13.07 -5.85
N ALA A 127 9.76 12.86 -4.74
CA ALA A 127 10.14 11.89 -3.73
C ALA A 127 8.97 11.01 -3.32
N LEU A 128 9.23 9.71 -3.22
CA LEU A 128 8.32 8.74 -2.62
C LEU A 128 8.92 8.20 -1.33
N ILE A 129 8.11 8.13 -0.31
CA ILE A 129 8.48 7.67 1.03
C ILE A 129 7.61 6.46 1.40
N ALA A 130 8.24 5.36 1.77
CA ALA A 130 7.58 4.23 2.42
C ALA A 130 7.96 4.25 3.90
N VAL A 131 6.96 4.37 4.76
CA VAL A 131 7.10 4.37 6.22
C VAL A 131 6.71 2.98 6.70
N ILE A 132 7.66 2.25 7.28
CA ILE A 132 7.52 0.80 7.50
C ILE A 132 8.05 0.45 8.89
N ASP A 133 7.40 -0.51 9.55
CA ASP A 133 7.97 -1.20 10.71
C ASP A 133 9.27 -1.92 10.31
N ALA A 134 10.35 -1.67 11.04
CA ALA A 134 11.69 -2.16 10.70
C ALA A 134 11.78 -3.70 10.63
N GLU A 135 10.93 -4.41 11.35
CA GLU A 135 10.88 -5.88 11.36
C GLU A 135 9.98 -6.46 10.24
N HIS A 136 9.24 -5.62 9.52
CA HIS A 136 8.46 -6.07 8.38
C HIS A 136 9.34 -6.30 7.15
N SER A 137 10.22 -7.26 7.22
CA SER A 137 11.24 -7.58 6.21
C SER A 137 10.65 -7.78 4.80
N ALA A 138 9.44 -8.33 4.69
CA ALA A 138 8.78 -8.52 3.41
C ALA A 138 8.42 -7.18 2.74
N SER A 139 8.01 -6.17 3.51
CA SER A 139 7.72 -4.83 3.02
C SER A 139 9.02 -4.07 2.71
N VAL A 140 9.99 -4.10 3.60
CA VAL A 140 11.32 -3.50 3.38
C VAL A 140 11.92 -4.03 2.08
N GLY A 141 12.04 -5.36 1.93
CA GLY A 141 12.59 -5.98 0.72
C GLY A 141 11.76 -5.74 -0.55
N LEU A 142 10.44 -5.51 -0.43
CA LEU A 142 9.62 -5.09 -1.55
C LEU A 142 10.08 -3.71 -2.07
N PHE A 143 10.16 -2.71 -1.19
CA PHE A 143 10.52 -1.35 -1.59
C PHE A 143 11.98 -1.23 -2.02
N GLU A 144 12.91 -1.95 -1.40
CA GLU A 144 14.32 -2.02 -1.83
C GLU A 144 14.45 -2.50 -3.29
N ARG A 145 13.66 -3.50 -3.71
CA ARG A 145 13.60 -3.97 -5.11
C ARG A 145 13.14 -2.89 -6.11
N PHE A 146 12.42 -1.89 -5.64
CA PHE A 146 12.01 -0.73 -6.42
C PHE A 146 13.02 0.43 -6.35
N GLY A 147 14.16 0.23 -5.67
CA GLY A 147 15.21 1.22 -5.56
C GLY A 147 14.99 2.25 -4.45
N TYR A 148 14.09 1.96 -3.50
CA TYR A 148 14.01 2.75 -2.27
C TYR A 148 15.21 2.42 -1.37
N VAL A 149 15.71 3.42 -0.68
CA VAL A 149 16.86 3.32 0.23
C VAL A 149 16.44 3.82 1.60
N GLU A 150 16.80 3.11 2.66
CA GLU A 150 16.60 3.58 4.04
C GLU A 150 17.35 4.92 4.24
N ARG A 151 16.62 5.96 4.64
CA ARG A 151 17.14 7.30 4.89
C ARG A 151 16.96 7.78 6.32
N GLY A 152 16.26 7.01 7.12
CA GLY A 152 16.04 7.32 8.51
C GLY A 152 15.40 6.18 9.28
N ARG A 153 15.61 6.18 10.58
CA ARG A 153 15.03 5.23 11.52
C ARG A 153 14.64 5.95 12.79
N LEU A 154 13.46 5.66 13.31
CA LEU A 154 12.98 6.11 14.62
C LEU A 154 12.85 4.88 15.53
N PRO A 155 13.75 4.72 16.50
CA PRO A 155 13.64 3.62 17.45
C PRO A 155 12.41 3.82 18.35
N GLU A 156 11.72 2.73 18.66
CA GLU A 156 10.58 2.67 19.58
C GLU A 156 9.47 3.71 19.28
N ALA A 157 9.27 4.05 17.99
CA ALA A 157 8.29 5.06 17.58
C ALA A 157 6.85 4.54 17.61
N GLY A 158 6.64 3.24 17.46
CA GLY A 158 5.35 2.59 17.46
C GLY A 158 5.13 1.68 18.66
N TRP A 159 3.87 1.42 18.99
CA TRP A 159 3.47 0.45 19.99
C TRP A 159 2.38 -0.45 19.42
N LYS A 160 2.59 -1.77 19.45
CA LYS A 160 1.61 -2.74 18.97
C LYS A 160 1.75 -4.08 19.68
N PHE A 161 0.64 -4.67 20.09
CA PHE A 161 0.55 -5.97 20.77
C PHE A 161 1.47 -6.10 21.98
N GLY A 162 1.67 -5.02 22.75
CA GLY A 162 2.52 -5.03 23.95
C GLY A 162 4.01 -4.84 23.68
N GLU A 163 4.42 -4.46 22.47
CA GLU A 163 5.81 -4.29 22.09
C GLU A 163 6.08 -2.92 21.45
N TRP A 164 7.23 -2.33 21.76
CA TRP A 164 7.77 -1.17 21.07
C TRP A 164 8.32 -1.58 19.72
N ARG A 165 8.11 -0.73 18.70
CA ARG A 165 8.45 -1.01 17.31
C ARG A 165 9.24 0.15 16.72
N ASP A 166 10.30 -0.18 15.97
CA ASP A 166 11.07 0.79 15.21
C ASP A 166 10.40 1.11 13.88
N GLU A 167 10.44 2.36 13.48
CA GLU A 167 9.99 2.83 12.17
C GLU A 167 11.18 3.15 11.26
N VAL A 168 11.14 2.69 10.02
CA VAL A 168 12.13 3.05 8.99
C VAL A 168 11.47 3.83 7.85
N PHE A 169 12.21 4.80 7.34
CA PHE A 169 11.85 5.62 6.19
C PHE A 169 12.68 5.18 4.99
N LEU A 170 12.04 4.49 4.06
CA LEU A 170 12.65 4.16 2.78
C LEU A 170 12.23 5.21 1.76
N VAL A 171 13.20 5.82 1.10
CA VAL A 171 12.97 6.95 0.18
C VAL A 171 13.48 6.62 -1.21
N LYS A 172 12.69 6.96 -2.22
CA LYS A 172 13.07 6.93 -3.63
C LYS A 172 12.90 8.33 -4.22
N LEU A 173 13.95 8.87 -4.82
CA LEU A 173 13.87 10.06 -5.65
C LEU A 173 13.50 9.66 -7.06
N LEU A 174 12.48 10.32 -7.61
CA LEU A 174 12.04 10.14 -8.98
C LEU A 174 12.86 11.06 -9.90
N ALA A 175 13.30 10.53 -11.02
CA ALA A 175 14.06 11.28 -12.03
C ALA A 175 13.12 12.02 -12.96
#